data_1e53e47b3f9621d7a579a3d4b6f1c62b
#
_entry.id   1e53e47b3f9621d7a579a3d4b6f1c62b
#
_cell.length_a   1.000
_cell.length_b   1.000
_cell.length_c   1.000
_cell.angle_alpha   90.00
_cell.angle_beta   90.00
_cell.angle_gamma   90.00
#
_symmetry.space_group_name_H-M   'P 1'
#
loop_
_entity.id
_entity.type
_entity.pdbx_description
1 polymer ?
#
loop_
_entity_poly.entity_id
_entity_poly.type
_entity_poly.pdbx_seq_one_letter_code
_entity_poly.pdbx_strand_id
1 'polypeptide(L)'
;MKEFQSVFRNELEEYLKINQGTVNEDTLRNTRRVLLSFDLSLAEENTNVISEAAVNRWIREIRQTNAAKTVSDKVSYLRKFLRYLQYKGYRVFMPDCPKTSDSYVPYIFSDEEIQILLARADSWADKHTDPKICQTDMEFCMLLRMLLGCGFRLGEPLAAKVKDINFQSGTILIRHAKNNKQRVIPMDVTLTQMLERYCIAMGIKTEPESYLFP
;
A
#
# COMPACT_ATOMS: atom_id res chain seq x y z
N MET A 1 10.44 -15.11 -13.19
CA MET A 1 9.35 -15.11 -12.17
C MET A 1 9.20 -16.55 -11.70
N LYS A 2 9.11 -16.82 -10.37
CA LYS A 2 8.91 -18.21 -9.90
C LYS A 2 7.59 -18.76 -10.40
N GLU A 3 7.60 -20.00 -10.92
CA GLU A 3 6.42 -20.71 -11.42
C GLU A 3 5.81 -21.59 -10.34
N PHE A 4 4.52 -21.90 -10.47
CA PHE A 4 3.83 -22.86 -9.61
C PHE A 4 4.31 -24.29 -9.94
N GLN A 5 4.38 -25.14 -8.93
CA GLN A 5 4.99 -26.48 -9.01
C GLN A 5 4.04 -27.62 -8.63
N SER A 6 2.97 -27.34 -7.87
CA SER A 6 2.03 -28.35 -7.44
C SER A 6 1.11 -28.82 -8.57
N VAL A 7 0.33 -29.85 -8.32
CA VAL A 7 -0.72 -30.36 -9.22
C VAL A 7 -1.81 -29.31 -9.52
N PHE A 8 -1.92 -28.24 -8.70
CA PHE A 8 -2.87 -27.13 -8.87
C PHE A 8 -2.34 -25.97 -9.70
N ARG A 9 -1.20 -26.14 -10.39
CA ARG A 9 -0.58 -25.08 -11.20
C ARG A 9 -1.57 -24.39 -12.14
N ASN A 10 -2.35 -25.17 -12.89
CA ASN A 10 -3.29 -24.65 -13.88
C ASN A 10 -4.41 -23.83 -13.23
N GLU A 11 -4.94 -24.30 -12.10
CA GLU A 11 -5.98 -23.63 -11.33
C GLU A 11 -5.48 -22.35 -10.68
N LEU A 12 -4.23 -22.34 -10.23
CA LEU A 12 -3.57 -21.15 -9.67
C LEU A 12 -3.38 -20.07 -10.72
N GLU A 13 -2.92 -20.44 -11.91
CA GLU A 13 -2.74 -19.53 -13.04
C GLU A 13 -4.09 -18.99 -13.54
N GLU A 14 -5.09 -19.84 -13.70
CA GLU A 14 -6.45 -19.46 -14.10
C GLU A 14 -7.09 -18.51 -13.07
N TYR A 15 -6.97 -18.82 -11.77
CA TYR A 15 -7.48 -17.96 -10.70
C TYR A 15 -6.86 -16.58 -10.72
N LEU A 16 -5.55 -16.47 -10.92
CA LEU A 16 -4.87 -15.17 -11.02
C LEU A 16 -5.31 -14.41 -12.27
N LYS A 17 -5.50 -15.09 -13.39
CA LYS A 17 -5.98 -14.49 -14.64
C LYS A 17 -7.40 -13.95 -14.51
N ILE A 18 -8.31 -14.68 -13.86
CA ILE A 18 -9.69 -14.21 -13.60
C ILE A 18 -9.69 -12.95 -12.73
N ASN A 19 -8.77 -12.86 -11.77
CA ASN A 19 -8.67 -11.71 -10.89
C ASN A 19 -7.91 -10.52 -11.51
N GLN A 20 -7.24 -10.71 -12.64
CA GLN A 20 -6.56 -9.65 -13.37
C GLN A 20 -7.60 -8.65 -13.91
N GLY A 21 -7.46 -7.38 -13.52
CA GLY A 21 -8.42 -6.33 -13.89
C GLY A 21 -9.64 -6.17 -12.95
N THR A 22 -9.91 -7.17 -12.08
CA THR A 22 -10.98 -7.07 -11.06
C THR A 22 -10.49 -6.53 -9.73
N VAL A 23 -9.22 -6.80 -9.41
CA VAL A 23 -8.55 -6.28 -8.20
C VAL A 23 -7.39 -5.38 -8.59
N ASN A 24 -6.96 -4.49 -7.69
CA ASN A 24 -5.79 -3.66 -7.95
C ASN A 24 -4.51 -4.52 -8.04
N GLU A 25 -3.49 -3.99 -8.72
CA GLU A 25 -2.23 -4.71 -8.99
C GLU A 25 -1.50 -5.16 -7.72
N ASP A 26 -1.53 -4.36 -6.65
CA ASP A 26 -0.89 -4.73 -5.38
C ASP A 26 -1.60 -5.91 -4.71
N THR A 27 -2.93 -5.93 -4.75
CA THR A 27 -3.72 -7.06 -4.28
C THR A 27 -3.43 -8.32 -5.09
N LEU A 28 -3.34 -8.20 -6.40
CA LEU A 28 -3.00 -9.32 -7.29
C LEU A 28 -1.58 -9.85 -7.01
N ARG A 29 -0.62 -8.95 -6.84
CA ARG A 29 0.77 -9.26 -6.50
C ARG A 29 0.88 -9.98 -5.16
N ASN A 30 0.16 -9.49 -4.13
CA ASN A 30 0.13 -10.10 -2.81
C ASN A 30 -0.56 -11.47 -2.84
N THR A 31 -1.69 -11.59 -3.56
CA THR A 31 -2.36 -12.87 -3.80
C THR A 31 -1.39 -13.87 -4.42
N ARG A 32 -0.69 -13.50 -5.49
CA ARG A 32 0.29 -14.38 -6.13
C ARG A 32 1.40 -14.83 -5.18
N ARG A 33 1.95 -13.92 -4.34
CA ARG A 33 2.99 -14.25 -3.36
C ARG A 33 2.51 -15.28 -2.34
N VAL A 34 1.29 -15.11 -1.84
CA VAL A 34 0.68 -16.04 -0.88
C VAL A 34 0.45 -17.41 -1.52
N LEU A 35 -0.12 -17.43 -2.72
CA LEU A 35 -0.40 -18.66 -3.44
C LEU A 35 0.88 -19.41 -3.83
N LEU A 36 1.96 -18.70 -4.22
CA LEU A 36 3.27 -19.32 -4.46
C LEU A 36 3.84 -19.97 -3.19
N SER A 37 3.71 -19.32 -2.03
CA SER A 37 4.15 -19.89 -0.76
C SER A 37 3.37 -21.14 -0.40
N PHE A 38 2.07 -21.16 -0.64
CA PHE A 38 1.22 -22.32 -0.39
C PHE A 38 1.49 -23.45 -1.39
N ASP A 39 1.65 -23.13 -2.66
CA ASP A 39 1.96 -24.08 -3.73
C ASP A 39 3.28 -24.84 -3.45
N LEU A 40 4.30 -24.13 -3.00
CA LEU A 40 5.57 -24.75 -2.60
C LEU A 40 5.40 -25.75 -1.45
N SER A 41 4.49 -25.48 -0.50
CA SER A 41 4.21 -26.40 0.59
C SER A 41 3.43 -27.65 0.15
N LEU A 42 2.81 -27.61 -1.04
CA LEU A 42 2.09 -28.72 -1.65
C LEU A 42 2.92 -29.47 -2.71
N ALA A 43 4.07 -28.95 -3.12
CA ALA A 43 4.82 -29.46 -4.28
C ALA A 43 5.23 -30.94 -4.15
N GLU A 44 5.38 -31.44 -2.92
CA GLU A 44 5.71 -32.85 -2.63
C GLU A 44 4.45 -33.75 -2.55
N GLU A 45 3.24 -33.14 -2.47
CA GLU A 45 1.99 -33.85 -2.37
C GLU A 45 1.37 -34.03 -3.78
N ASN A 46 1.54 -35.21 -4.35
CA ASN A 46 0.96 -35.55 -5.67
C ASN A 46 -0.53 -35.97 -5.52
N THR A 47 -1.38 -35.07 -5.00
CA THR A 47 -2.80 -35.34 -4.73
C THR A 47 -3.68 -34.18 -5.17
N ASN A 48 -4.87 -34.48 -5.68
CA ASN A 48 -5.90 -33.51 -6.06
C ASN A 48 -6.79 -33.06 -4.88
N VAL A 49 -6.38 -33.37 -3.64
CA VAL A 49 -7.11 -33.02 -2.42
C VAL A 49 -6.24 -32.11 -1.57
N ILE A 50 -6.78 -30.95 -1.19
CA ILE A 50 -6.13 -30.09 -0.21
C ILE A 50 -6.64 -30.47 1.19
N SER A 51 -5.83 -31.22 1.91
CA SER A 51 -6.15 -31.74 3.22
C SER A 51 -6.04 -30.68 4.32
N GLU A 52 -6.68 -30.93 5.47
CA GLU A 52 -6.51 -30.12 6.68
C GLU A 52 -5.05 -30.10 7.13
N ALA A 53 -4.37 -31.24 7.05
CA ALA A 53 -2.98 -31.38 7.45
C ALA A 53 -2.06 -30.47 6.62
N ALA A 54 -2.26 -30.42 5.29
CA ALA A 54 -1.50 -29.57 4.39
C ALA A 54 -1.69 -28.07 4.70
N VAL A 55 -2.94 -27.64 4.86
CA VAL A 55 -3.26 -26.25 5.17
C VAL A 55 -2.69 -25.85 6.54
N ASN A 56 -2.86 -26.68 7.56
CA ASN A 56 -2.37 -26.41 8.91
C ASN A 56 -0.84 -26.43 8.99
N ARG A 57 -0.15 -27.24 8.19
CA ARG A 57 1.31 -27.21 8.03
C ARG A 57 1.75 -25.84 7.51
N TRP A 58 1.20 -25.40 6.38
CA TRP A 58 1.52 -24.10 5.82
C TRP A 58 1.23 -22.94 6.79
N ILE A 59 0.09 -22.97 7.50
CA ILE A 59 -0.24 -21.96 8.51
C ILE A 59 0.82 -21.94 9.64
N ARG A 60 1.30 -23.09 10.08
CA ARG A 60 2.38 -23.15 11.10
C ARG A 60 3.68 -22.56 10.59
N GLU A 61 4.05 -22.83 9.35
CA GLU A 61 5.27 -22.29 8.73
C GLU A 61 5.21 -20.75 8.65
N ILE A 62 4.12 -20.19 8.14
CA ILE A 62 3.99 -18.73 8.03
C ILE A 62 3.91 -18.03 9.39
N ARG A 63 3.44 -18.70 10.44
CA ARG A 63 3.43 -18.15 11.81
C ARG A 63 4.83 -17.96 12.41
N GLN A 64 5.80 -18.72 11.98
CA GLN A 64 7.18 -18.60 12.50
C GLN A 64 7.84 -17.27 12.11
N THR A 65 7.44 -16.67 11.00
CA THR A 65 8.09 -15.50 10.41
C THR A 65 7.19 -14.27 10.25
N ASN A 66 5.91 -14.37 10.63
CA ASN A 66 4.95 -13.27 10.42
C ASN A 66 4.15 -12.96 11.68
N ALA A 67 3.82 -11.69 11.88
CA ALA A 67 2.89 -11.24 12.90
C ALA A 67 1.47 -11.80 12.68
N ALA A 68 0.70 -11.95 13.75
CA ALA A 68 -0.64 -12.55 13.73
C ALA A 68 -1.58 -11.92 12.67
N LYS A 69 -1.55 -10.60 12.51
CA LYS A 69 -2.32 -9.87 11.49
C LYS A 69 -1.93 -10.31 10.08
N THR A 70 -0.63 -10.39 9.79
CA THR A 70 -0.12 -10.82 8.49
C THR A 70 -0.52 -12.26 8.18
N VAL A 71 -0.50 -13.15 9.19
CA VAL A 71 -0.96 -14.54 9.04
C VAL A 71 -2.45 -14.57 8.68
N SER A 72 -3.29 -13.82 9.40
CA SER A 72 -4.73 -13.71 9.11
C SER A 72 -4.99 -13.21 7.69
N ASP A 73 -4.26 -12.19 7.24
CA ASP A 73 -4.38 -11.66 5.88
C ASP A 73 -3.97 -12.70 4.83
N LYS A 74 -2.85 -13.42 5.03
CA LYS A 74 -2.42 -14.51 4.13
C LYS A 74 -3.44 -15.64 4.07
N VAL A 75 -3.99 -16.07 5.21
CA VAL A 75 -5.06 -17.09 5.26
C VAL A 75 -6.31 -16.58 4.52
N SER A 76 -6.65 -15.31 4.62
CA SER A 76 -7.76 -14.71 3.89
C SER A 76 -7.58 -14.77 2.37
N TYR A 77 -6.37 -14.54 1.86
CA TYR A 77 -6.04 -14.71 0.43
C TYR A 77 -6.17 -16.18 0.02
N LEU A 78 -5.61 -17.11 0.79
CA LEU A 78 -5.72 -18.54 0.52
C LEU A 78 -7.19 -19.00 0.48
N ARG A 79 -8.03 -18.57 1.44
CA ARG A 79 -9.46 -18.93 1.49
C ARG A 79 -10.22 -18.55 0.22
N LYS A 80 -9.87 -17.42 -0.41
CA LYS A 80 -10.50 -17.01 -1.68
C LYS A 80 -10.18 -18.01 -2.80
N PHE A 81 -8.93 -18.45 -2.88
CA PHE A 81 -8.53 -19.47 -3.84
C PHE A 81 -9.17 -20.83 -3.53
N LEU A 82 -9.22 -21.25 -2.26
CA LEU A 82 -9.87 -22.52 -1.87
C LEU A 82 -11.37 -22.54 -2.21
N ARG A 83 -12.07 -21.39 -2.06
CA ARG A 83 -13.47 -21.26 -2.53
C ARG A 83 -13.59 -21.43 -4.05
N TYR A 84 -12.65 -20.87 -4.80
CA TYR A 84 -12.61 -21.07 -6.25
C TYR A 84 -12.42 -22.55 -6.59
N LEU A 85 -11.53 -23.28 -5.90
CA LEU A 85 -11.34 -24.70 -6.08
C LEU A 85 -12.59 -25.51 -5.72
N GLN A 86 -13.30 -25.16 -4.62
CA GLN A 86 -14.58 -25.78 -4.26
C GLN A 86 -15.62 -25.60 -5.37
N TYR A 87 -15.71 -24.40 -5.94
CA TYR A 87 -16.59 -24.14 -7.07
C TYR A 87 -16.24 -24.99 -8.31
N LYS A 88 -14.97 -25.29 -8.53
CA LYS A 88 -14.47 -26.19 -9.58
C LYS A 88 -14.67 -27.69 -9.25
N GLY A 89 -15.21 -28.01 -8.07
CA GLY A 89 -15.49 -29.38 -7.64
C GLY A 89 -14.36 -30.10 -6.90
N TYR A 90 -13.27 -29.39 -6.57
CA TYR A 90 -12.15 -29.98 -5.79
C TYR A 90 -12.52 -30.16 -4.32
N ARG A 91 -12.01 -31.22 -3.72
CA ARG A 91 -12.09 -31.43 -2.27
C ARG A 91 -10.99 -30.66 -1.56
N VAL A 92 -11.37 -29.63 -0.82
CA VAL A 92 -10.44 -28.76 -0.10
C VAL A 92 -10.91 -28.48 1.31
N PHE A 93 -10.01 -28.49 2.26
CA PHE A 93 -10.25 -28.02 3.61
C PHE A 93 -10.26 -26.49 3.65
N MET A 94 -11.26 -25.90 4.31
CA MET A 94 -11.40 -24.46 4.47
C MET A 94 -10.97 -24.03 5.87
N PRO A 95 -9.78 -23.42 6.05
CA PRO A 95 -9.32 -23.01 7.38
C PRO A 95 -10.12 -21.80 7.89
N ASP A 96 -10.23 -21.67 9.20
CA ASP A 96 -10.69 -20.43 9.82
C ASP A 96 -9.62 -19.34 9.75
N CYS A 97 -10.04 -18.09 9.59
CA CYS A 97 -9.12 -16.97 9.71
C CYS A 97 -8.70 -16.81 11.18
N PRO A 98 -7.39 -16.80 11.48
CA PRO A 98 -6.92 -16.56 12.84
C PRO A 98 -7.46 -15.22 13.36
N LYS A 99 -8.04 -15.23 14.57
CA LYS A 99 -8.44 -14.01 15.25
C LYS A 99 -7.20 -13.17 15.56
N THR A 100 -7.27 -11.89 15.27
CA THR A 100 -6.23 -10.91 15.64
C THR A 100 -6.83 -9.99 16.69
N SER A 101 -6.15 -9.82 17.80
CA SER A 101 -6.47 -8.74 18.74
C SER A 101 -5.66 -7.52 18.30
N ASP A 102 -6.32 -6.53 17.71
CA ASP A 102 -5.70 -5.23 17.50
C ASP A 102 -5.71 -4.47 18.82
N SER A 103 -4.62 -4.58 19.56
CA SER A 103 -4.36 -3.77 20.76
C SER A 103 -3.47 -2.56 20.45
N TYR A 104 -3.17 -2.30 19.16
CA TYR A 104 -2.35 -1.16 18.78
C TYR A 104 -3.14 0.14 18.92
N VAL A 105 -2.76 0.96 19.90
CA VAL A 105 -3.21 2.34 20.04
C VAL A 105 -2.19 3.23 19.36
N PRO A 106 -2.56 3.97 18.29
CA PRO A 106 -1.64 4.88 17.62
C PRO A 106 -1.18 5.96 18.61
N TYR A 107 0.11 6.32 18.55
CA TYR A 107 0.61 7.49 19.23
C TYR A 107 0.06 8.75 18.55
N ILE A 108 -0.50 9.65 19.33
CA ILE A 108 -1.00 10.94 18.86
C ILE A 108 -0.01 12.00 19.31
N PHE A 109 0.63 12.67 18.35
CA PHE A 109 1.56 13.76 18.62
C PHE A 109 0.85 14.95 19.22
N SER A 110 1.47 15.61 20.20
CA SER A 110 1.03 16.91 20.69
C SER A 110 1.37 18.01 19.67
N ASP A 111 0.78 19.20 19.83
CA ASP A 111 1.07 20.34 18.97
C ASP A 111 2.55 20.75 19.07
N GLU A 112 3.14 20.68 20.26
CA GLU A 112 4.54 20.97 20.51
C GLU A 112 5.46 19.96 19.79
N GLU A 113 5.12 18.67 19.86
CA GLU A 113 5.87 17.61 19.15
C GLU A 113 5.80 17.79 17.64
N ILE A 114 4.62 18.18 17.11
CA ILE A 114 4.46 18.48 15.68
C ILE A 114 5.34 19.67 15.28
N GLN A 115 5.37 20.74 16.08
CA GLN A 115 6.22 21.89 15.83
C GLN A 115 7.72 21.53 15.84
N ILE A 116 8.15 20.73 16.81
CA ILE A 116 9.53 20.23 16.87
C ILE A 116 9.86 19.39 15.64
N LEU A 117 8.95 18.51 15.23
CA LEU A 117 9.13 17.67 14.04
C LEU A 117 9.31 18.50 12.78
N LEU A 118 8.45 19.51 12.58
CA LEU A 118 8.53 20.41 11.44
C LEU A 118 9.82 21.25 11.44
N ALA A 119 10.19 21.81 12.60
CA ALA A 119 11.42 22.57 12.74
C ALA A 119 12.68 21.71 12.47
N ARG A 120 12.66 20.45 12.88
CA ARG A 120 13.74 19.51 12.59
C ARG A 120 13.83 19.18 11.10
N ALA A 121 12.69 18.95 10.44
CA ALA A 121 12.68 18.74 9.01
C ALA A 121 13.28 19.93 8.24
N ASP A 122 12.86 21.16 8.59
CA ASP A 122 13.42 22.38 7.98
C ASP A 122 14.91 22.52 8.21
N SER A 123 15.40 22.22 9.42
CA SER A 123 16.82 22.28 9.74
C SER A 123 17.68 21.26 8.99
N TRP A 124 17.08 20.21 8.43
CA TRP A 124 17.79 19.28 7.56
C TRP A 124 17.99 19.85 6.15
N ALA A 125 16.97 20.50 5.61
CA ALA A 125 17.05 21.14 4.30
C ALA A 125 18.17 22.22 4.23
N ASP A 126 18.43 22.89 5.35
CA ASP A 126 19.48 23.93 5.44
C ASP A 126 20.92 23.38 5.54
N LYS A 127 21.10 22.07 5.76
CA LYS A 127 22.42 21.47 6.02
C LYS A 127 23.13 20.97 4.77
N HIS A 128 22.42 20.70 3.72
CA HIS A 128 22.97 20.11 2.53
C HIS A 128 23.22 21.16 1.45
N THR A 129 24.32 20.97 0.71
CA THR A 129 24.72 21.85 -0.41
C THR A 129 24.60 21.11 -1.75
N ASP A 130 24.43 19.78 -1.75
CA ASP A 130 24.19 19.00 -2.97
C ASP A 130 22.77 19.29 -3.47
N PRO A 131 22.61 19.75 -4.73
CA PRO A 131 21.30 20.15 -5.27
C PRO A 131 20.26 19.02 -5.23
N LYS A 132 20.67 17.76 -5.43
CA LYS A 132 19.73 16.62 -5.39
C LYS A 132 19.25 16.31 -3.98
N ILE A 133 20.14 16.44 -3.00
CA ILE A 133 19.80 16.24 -1.60
C ILE A 133 18.89 17.39 -1.13
N CYS A 134 19.23 18.64 -1.47
CA CYS A 134 18.39 19.80 -1.17
C CYS A 134 16.98 19.65 -1.76
N GLN A 135 16.87 19.14 -2.98
CA GLN A 135 15.57 18.85 -3.60
C GLN A 135 14.77 17.84 -2.78
N THR A 136 15.36 16.70 -2.44
CA THR A 136 14.72 15.66 -1.64
C THR A 136 14.32 16.16 -0.25
N ASP A 137 15.14 17.01 0.37
CA ASP A 137 14.83 17.61 1.66
C ASP A 137 13.64 18.56 1.58
N MET A 138 13.57 19.40 0.54
CA MET A 138 12.41 20.27 0.28
C MET A 138 11.13 19.47 0.04
N GLU A 139 11.23 18.38 -0.74
CA GLU A 139 10.12 17.45 -0.97
C GLU A 139 9.61 16.86 0.34
N PHE A 140 10.54 16.37 1.18
CA PHE A 140 10.19 15.79 2.48
C PHE A 140 9.50 16.79 3.40
N CYS A 141 10.05 18.01 3.52
CA CYS A 141 9.46 19.06 4.35
C CYS A 141 8.05 19.44 3.88
N MET A 142 7.82 19.53 2.57
CA MET A 142 6.52 19.88 2.02
C MET A 142 5.53 18.72 2.16
N LEU A 143 5.97 17.49 1.87
CA LEU A 143 5.16 16.28 2.03
C LEU A 143 4.67 16.11 3.47
N LEU A 144 5.57 16.29 4.45
CA LEU A 144 5.24 16.22 5.87
C LEU A 144 4.14 17.23 6.25
N ARG A 145 4.24 18.47 5.80
CA ARG A 145 3.22 19.51 6.03
C ARG A 145 1.89 19.15 5.40
N MET A 146 1.89 18.62 4.20
CA MET A 146 0.67 18.19 3.52
C MET A 146 0.00 17.01 4.25
N LEU A 147 0.78 16.04 4.72
CA LEU A 147 0.26 14.90 5.49
C LEU A 147 -0.38 15.36 6.81
N LEU A 148 0.27 16.27 7.53
CA LEU A 148 -0.22 16.81 8.80
C LEU A 148 -1.41 17.76 8.61
N GLY A 149 -1.31 18.69 7.65
CA GLY A 149 -2.32 19.75 7.47
C GLY A 149 -3.60 19.29 6.76
N CYS A 150 -3.51 18.25 5.92
CA CYS A 150 -4.65 17.78 5.11
C CYS A 150 -5.11 16.36 5.45
N GLY A 151 -4.38 15.64 6.31
CA GLY A 151 -4.72 14.25 6.65
C GLY A 151 -4.66 13.30 5.44
N PHE A 152 -3.76 13.52 4.51
CA PHE A 152 -3.57 12.64 3.37
C PHE A 152 -3.07 11.27 3.77
N ARG A 153 -3.45 10.23 3.00
CA ARG A 153 -2.67 8.98 2.98
C ARG A 153 -1.38 9.21 2.20
N LEU A 154 -0.27 8.62 2.65
CA LEU A 154 1.05 8.84 2.04
C LEU A 154 1.06 8.75 0.51
N GLY A 155 0.39 7.77 -0.07
CA GLY A 155 0.33 7.59 -1.52
C GLY A 155 -0.51 8.64 -2.28
N GLU A 156 -1.33 9.43 -1.59
CA GLU A 156 -2.21 10.41 -2.25
C GLU A 156 -1.44 11.64 -2.72
N PRO A 157 -0.66 12.33 -1.87
CA PRO A 157 0.15 13.45 -2.35
C PRO A 157 1.27 13.01 -3.29
N LEU A 158 1.85 11.81 -3.11
CA LEU A 158 2.88 11.26 -4.01
C LEU A 158 2.34 10.95 -5.43
N ALA A 159 1.04 10.69 -5.57
CA ALA A 159 0.39 10.49 -6.86
C ALA A 159 -0.21 11.78 -7.45
N ALA A 160 -0.22 12.89 -6.69
CA ALA A 160 -0.79 14.16 -7.13
C ALA A 160 0.10 14.86 -8.15
N LYS A 161 -0.54 15.53 -9.10
CA LYS A 161 0.12 16.37 -10.10
C LYS A 161 -0.19 17.85 -9.85
N VAL A 162 0.63 18.73 -10.39
CA VAL A 162 0.46 20.19 -10.26
C VAL A 162 -0.92 20.63 -10.74
N LYS A 163 -1.47 20.05 -11.82
CA LYS A 163 -2.83 20.33 -12.33
C LYS A 163 -3.97 19.99 -11.36
N ASP A 164 -3.69 19.18 -10.35
CA ASP A 164 -4.68 18.78 -9.36
C ASP A 164 -4.84 19.84 -8.25
N ILE A 165 -4.00 20.87 -8.25
CA ILE A 165 -3.98 21.94 -7.26
C ILE A 165 -4.64 23.19 -7.85
N ASN A 166 -5.59 23.75 -7.13
CA ASN A 166 -6.12 25.08 -7.40
C ASN A 166 -5.58 26.04 -6.31
N PHE A 167 -4.53 26.78 -6.62
CA PHE A 167 -3.88 27.73 -5.70
C PHE A 167 -4.78 28.92 -5.36
N GLN A 168 -5.71 29.29 -6.25
CA GLN A 168 -6.62 30.42 -6.03
C GLN A 168 -7.69 30.07 -4.97
N SER A 169 -8.25 28.88 -5.04
CA SER A 169 -9.26 28.40 -4.08
C SER A 169 -8.65 27.68 -2.89
N GLY A 170 -7.34 27.42 -2.89
CA GLY A 170 -6.67 26.64 -1.84
C GLY A 170 -7.17 25.20 -1.77
N THR A 171 -7.33 24.51 -2.91
CA THR A 171 -7.88 23.15 -2.93
C THR A 171 -6.99 22.21 -3.73
N ILE A 172 -7.01 20.92 -3.37
CA ILE A 172 -6.35 19.84 -4.12
C ILE A 172 -7.32 18.71 -4.42
N LEU A 173 -7.32 18.23 -5.67
CA LEU A 173 -8.10 17.09 -6.12
C LEU A 173 -7.30 15.78 -5.97
N ILE A 174 -7.77 14.88 -5.14
CA ILE A 174 -7.22 13.53 -5.01
C ILE A 174 -7.98 12.60 -5.94
N ARG A 175 -7.29 12.14 -7.02
CA ARG A 175 -7.90 11.31 -8.07
C ARG A 175 -7.97 9.84 -7.70
N HIS A 176 -6.98 9.31 -6.97
CA HIS A 176 -6.82 7.89 -6.68
C HIS A 176 -6.93 7.60 -5.17
N ALA A 177 -8.06 7.99 -4.55
CA ALA A 177 -8.33 7.58 -3.19
C ALA A 177 -8.72 6.08 -3.13
N LYS A 178 -8.74 5.52 -1.91
CA LYS A 178 -9.18 4.14 -1.68
C LYS A 178 -10.54 3.89 -2.35
N ASN A 179 -10.66 2.80 -3.10
CA ASN A 179 -11.83 2.42 -3.90
C ASN A 179 -12.09 3.31 -5.14
N ASN A 180 -11.04 3.90 -5.70
CA ASN A 180 -11.08 4.71 -6.92
C ASN A 180 -12.04 5.93 -6.85
N LYS A 181 -12.33 6.42 -5.63
CA LYS A 181 -13.13 7.62 -5.41
C LYS A 181 -12.24 8.85 -5.51
N GLN A 182 -12.80 9.91 -6.08
CA GLN A 182 -12.14 11.23 -6.09
C GLN A 182 -12.70 12.08 -4.96
N ARG A 183 -11.86 12.96 -4.41
CA ARG A 183 -12.29 13.96 -3.43
C ARG A 183 -11.46 15.22 -3.54
N VAL A 184 -12.07 16.36 -3.26
CA VAL A 184 -11.39 17.64 -3.13
C VAL A 184 -11.11 17.88 -1.65
N ILE A 185 -9.91 18.31 -1.34
CA ILE A 185 -9.48 18.64 0.02
C ILE A 185 -9.12 20.13 0.05
N PRO A 186 -9.72 20.92 0.94
CA PRO A 186 -9.29 22.29 1.19
C PRO A 186 -7.97 22.30 1.94
N MET A 187 -7.11 23.24 1.60
CA MET A 187 -5.85 23.52 2.27
C MET A 187 -5.95 24.87 2.98
N ASP A 188 -5.33 24.95 4.14
CA ASP A 188 -5.14 26.23 4.83
C ASP A 188 -4.37 27.22 3.93
N VAL A 189 -4.62 28.52 4.14
CA VAL A 189 -3.99 29.59 3.35
C VAL A 189 -2.47 29.55 3.43
N THR A 190 -1.92 29.29 4.63
CA THR A 190 -0.48 29.23 4.85
C THR A 190 0.12 28.03 4.10
N LEU A 191 -0.52 26.85 4.21
CA LEU A 191 -0.10 25.65 3.50
C LEU A 191 -0.16 25.84 1.99
N THR A 192 -1.21 26.49 1.48
CA THR A 192 -1.38 26.78 0.05
C THR A 192 -0.24 27.67 -0.46
N GLN A 193 0.10 28.72 0.28
CA GLN A 193 1.21 29.63 -0.08
C GLN A 193 2.57 28.91 -0.02
N MET A 194 2.79 28.08 1.00
CA MET A 194 4.01 27.27 1.09
C MET A 194 4.15 26.30 -0.08
N LEU A 195 3.04 25.61 -0.44
CA LEU A 195 3.02 24.70 -1.58
C LEU A 195 3.28 25.43 -2.90
N GLU A 196 2.74 26.62 -3.06
CA GLU A 196 3.01 27.43 -4.25
C GLU A 196 4.48 27.81 -4.37
N ARG A 197 5.10 28.29 -3.26
CA ARG A 197 6.53 28.61 -3.20
C ARG A 197 7.38 27.37 -3.48
N TYR A 198 7.00 26.23 -2.92
CA TYR A 198 7.65 24.95 -3.19
C TYR A 198 7.61 24.61 -4.69
N CYS A 199 6.44 24.69 -5.34
CA CYS A 199 6.31 24.42 -6.77
C CYS A 199 7.16 25.37 -7.64
N ILE A 200 7.31 26.63 -7.22
CA ILE A 200 8.18 27.61 -7.90
C ILE A 200 9.65 27.22 -7.71
N ALA A 201 10.08 26.90 -6.48
CA ALA A 201 11.45 26.52 -6.17
C ALA A 201 11.88 25.24 -6.89
N MET A 202 10.95 24.28 -7.02
CA MET A 202 11.15 23.03 -7.76
C MET A 202 11.07 23.20 -9.29
N GLY A 203 10.69 24.37 -9.80
CA GLY A 203 10.53 24.64 -11.23
C GLY A 203 9.34 23.94 -11.88
N ILE A 204 8.41 23.38 -11.08
CA ILE A 204 7.27 22.60 -11.58
C ILE A 204 5.96 23.41 -11.68
N LYS A 205 5.92 24.65 -11.19
CA LYS A 205 4.70 25.47 -11.12
C LYS A 205 3.98 25.59 -12.46
N THR A 206 4.74 25.66 -13.56
CA THR A 206 4.21 25.81 -14.92
C THR A 206 4.04 24.48 -15.66
N GLU A 207 4.29 23.37 -15.00
CA GLU A 207 4.26 22.01 -15.58
C GLU A 207 3.06 21.22 -15.05
N PRO A 208 1.85 21.35 -15.65
CA PRO A 208 0.62 20.77 -15.10
C PRO A 208 0.67 19.25 -14.93
N GLU A 209 1.42 18.55 -15.79
CA GLU A 209 1.53 17.08 -15.79
C GLU A 209 2.65 16.57 -14.86
N SER A 210 3.50 17.43 -14.35
CA SER A 210 4.53 17.03 -13.39
C SER A 210 3.91 16.55 -12.09
N TYR A 211 4.52 15.49 -11.52
CA TYR A 211 4.18 15.09 -10.17
C TYR A 211 4.57 16.19 -9.18
N LEU A 212 3.81 16.26 -8.09
CA LEU A 212 4.09 17.23 -7.04
C LEU A 212 5.40 16.91 -6.31
N PHE A 213 5.73 15.63 -6.21
CA PHE A 213 6.98 15.11 -5.67
C PHE A 213 7.62 14.20 -6.73
N PRO A 214 8.48 14.75 -7.61
CA PRO A 214 9.05 14.06 -8.75
C PRO A 214 10.14 13.00 -8.42
#